data_8ba6fee972e02fdd8764d29f1a9688f3
#
_entry.id   8ba6fee972e02fdd8764d29f1a9688f3
#
_cell.length_a   1.000
_cell.length_b   1.000
_cell.length_c   1.000
_cell.angle_alpha   90.00
_cell.angle_beta   90.00
_cell.angle_gamma   90.00
#
_symmetry.space_group_name_H-M   'P 1'
#
loop_
_entity.id
_entity.type
_entity.pdbx_description
1 polymer ?
#
loop_
_entity_poly.entity_id
_entity_poly.type
_entity_poly.pdbx_seq_one_letter_code
_entity_poly.pdbx_strand_id
1 'polypeptide(L)'
;LRDTVLVERISAVHRDNYGVYGVRKMWHALYRDGIDIGREHATRLMRLAGVSGKGKGGSPITTRKANVPDLRPDLVEREFKARGPNKLWVADITYVRTRKGFVYTAFVTDVYSRRIVGWALSDSMRTEALPLQALNQAIVCAEETTGLIHHSDHGSQYVSVVYNQRLSQHGIAASTGTVGDSYYNALAENVNGPS
;
A
#
# COMPACT_ATOMS: atom_id res chain seq x y z
N LEU A 1 -11.52 -20.14 -35.97
CA LEU A 1 -12.79 -19.51 -35.54
C LEU A 1 -12.85 -19.31 -34.04
N ARG A 2 -12.57 -20.33 -33.19
CA ARG A 2 -12.64 -20.21 -31.72
C ARG A 2 -11.60 -19.22 -31.17
N ASP A 3 -10.36 -19.28 -31.65
CA ASP A 3 -9.29 -18.37 -31.19
C ASP A 3 -9.53 -16.91 -31.60
N THR A 4 -10.13 -16.67 -32.77
CA THR A 4 -10.46 -15.33 -33.24
C THR A 4 -11.45 -14.64 -32.31
N VAL A 5 -12.51 -15.32 -31.92
CA VAL A 5 -13.52 -14.81 -30.99
C VAL A 5 -12.90 -14.56 -29.59
N LEU A 6 -12.01 -15.44 -29.15
CA LEU A 6 -11.32 -15.29 -27.87
C LEU A 6 -10.33 -14.12 -27.87
N VAL A 7 -9.65 -13.86 -28.98
CA VAL A 7 -8.76 -12.69 -29.15
C VAL A 7 -9.54 -11.38 -29.06
N GLU A 8 -10.72 -11.31 -29.68
CA GLU A 8 -11.59 -10.14 -29.57
C GLU A 8 -12.07 -9.95 -28.12
N ARG A 9 -12.47 -11.02 -27.44
CA ARG A 9 -12.87 -10.95 -26.03
C ARG A 9 -11.74 -10.51 -25.13
N ILE A 10 -10.53 -11.05 -25.30
CA ILE A 10 -9.33 -10.64 -24.57
C ILE A 10 -9.04 -9.15 -24.78
N SER A 11 -9.14 -8.67 -26.01
CA SER A 11 -8.94 -7.25 -26.34
C SER A 11 -9.98 -6.36 -25.64
N ALA A 12 -11.24 -6.79 -25.59
CA ALA A 12 -12.29 -6.08 -24.88
C ALA A 12 -12.02 -6.04 -23.37
N VAL A 13 -11.78 -7.19 -22.74
CA VAL A 13 -11.46 -7.29 -21.30
C VAL A 13 -10.23 -6.44 -20.95
N HIS A 14 -9.19 -6.45 -21.79
CA HIS A 14 -7.99 -5.64 -21.53
C HIS A 14 -8.29 -4.15 -21.57
N ARG A 15 -9.08 -3.67 -22.55
CA ARG A 15 -9.50 -2.28 -22.69
C ARG A 15 -10.38 -1.84 -21.51
N ASP A 16 -11.38 -2.66 -21.15
CA ASP A 16 -12.32 -2.40 -20.05
C ASP A 16 -11.60 -2.32 -18.68
N ASN A 17 -10.43 -2.95 -18.59
CA ASN A 17 -9.55 -2.92 -17.42
C ASN A 17 -8.32 -2.01 -17.63
N TYR A 18 -8.51 -0.89 -18.30
CA TYR A 18 -7.51 0.18 -18.47
C TYR A 18 -6.19 -0.26 -19.11
N GLY A 19 -6.16 -1.36 -19.84
CA GLY A 19 -4.95 -1.87 -20.47
C GLY A 19 -3.86 -2.35 -19.49
N VAL A 20 -4.22 -2.77 -18.27
CA VAL A 20 -3.24 -3.14 -17.23
C VAL A 20 -3.20 -4.63 -16.91
N TYR A 21 -4.19 -5.40 -17.37
CA TYR A 21 -4.27 -6.82 -17.02
C TYR A 21 -3.14 -7.63 -17.67
N GLY A 22 -2.32 -8.26 -16.82
CA GLY A 22 -1.40 -9.32 -17.22
C GLY A 22 -2.10 -10.68 -17.29
N VAL A 23 -1.37 -11.70 -17.72
CA VAL A 23 -1.87 -13.06 -17.97
C VAL A 23 -2.73 -13.61 -16.82
N ARG A 24 -2.27 -13.48 -15.58
CA ARG A 24 -2.98 -14.01 -14.41
C ARG A 24 -4.36 -13.36 -14.23
N LYS A 25 -4.42 -12.02 -14.25
CA LYS A 25 -5.69 -11.29 -14.13
C LYS A 25 -6.61 -11.54 -15.33
N MET A 26 -6.05 -11.58 -16.53
CA MET A 26 -6.79 -11.90 -17.76
C MET A 26 -7.41 -13.30 -17.69
N TRP A 27 -6.64 -14.31 -17.32
CA TRP A 27 -7.13 -15.68 -17.17
C TRP A 27 -8.29 -15.76 -16.16
N HIS A 28 -8.17 -15.13 -14.99
CA HIS A 28 -9.25 -15.07 -14.01
C HIS A 28 -10.50 -14.31 -14.52
N ALA A 29 -10.31 -13.26 -15.33
CA ALA A 29 -11.43 -12.53 -15.92
C ALA A 29 -12.19 -13.39 -16.93
N LEU A 30 -11.48 -14.10 -17.81
CA LEU A 30 -12.08 -15.03 -18.77
C LEU A 30 -12.84 -16.17 -18.08
N TYR A 31 -12.27 -16.71 -17.01
CA TYR A 31 -12.92 -17.76 -16.22
C TYR A 31 -14.24 -17.27 -15.59
N ARG A 32 -14.29 -16.04 -15.07
CA ARG A 32 -15.52 -15.42 -14.56
C ARG A 32 -16.56 -15.19 -15.66
N ASP A 33 -16.13 -14.97 -16.88
CA ASP A 33 -17.00 -14.84 -18.06
C ASP A 33 -17.47 -16.20 -18.61
N GLY A 34 -17.18 -17.31 -17.90
CA GLY A 34 -17.54 -18.67 -18.32
C GLY A 34 -16.63 -19.25 -19.40
N ILE A 35 -15.49 -18.63 -19.69
CA ILE A 35 -14.51 -19.08 -20.67
C ILE A 35 -13.43 -19.88 -19.96
N ASP A 36 -13.58 -21.20 -19.96
CA ASP A 36 -12.60 -22.12 -19.37
C ASP A 36 -11.49 -22.46 -20.38
N ILE A 37 -10.37 -21.76 -20.23
CA ILE A 37 -9.11 -22.01 -20.97
C ILE A 37 -7.94 -22.03 -19.99
N GLY A 38 -6.90 -22.80 -20.32
CA GLY A 38 -5.67 -22.83 -19.54
C GLY A 38 -4.90 -21.50 -19.57
N ARG A 39 -4.12 -21.22 -18.52
CA ARG A 39 -3.33 -19.98 -18.40
C ARG A 39 -2.33 -19.80 -19.57
N GLU A 40 -1.76 -20.89 -20.08
CA GLU A 40 -0.85 -20.84 -21.23
C GLU A 40 -1.59 -20.48 -22.52
N HIS A 41 -2.81 -21.00 -22.70
CA HIS A 41 -3.66 -20.63 -23.81
C HIS A 41 -4.02 -19.14 -23.75
N ALA A 42 -4.40 -18.63 -22.57
CA ALA A 42 -4.62 -17.20 -22.38
C ALA A 42 -3.38 -16.36 -22.72
N THR A 43 -2.18 -16.83 -22.33
CA THR A 43 -0.89 -16.18 -22.68
C THR A 43 -0.68 -16.08 -24.17
N ARG A 44 -0.92 -17.19 -24.89
CA ARG A 44 -0.79 -17.25 -26.35
C ARG A 44 -1.78 -16.29 -27.04
N LEU A 45 -3.02 -16.31 -26.61
CA LEU A 45 -4.06 -15.45 -27.16
C LEU A 45 -3.82 -13.96 -26.87
N MET A 46 -3.34 -13.60 -25.69
CA MET A 46 -2.92 -12.23 -25.38
C MET A 46 -1.81 -11.75 -26.30
N ARG A 47 -0.84 -12.63 -26.61
CA ARG A 47 0.23 -12.30 -27.56
C ARG A 47 -0.31 -12.09 -28.97
N LEU A 48 -1.27 -12.91 -29.41
CA LEU A 48 -1.95 -12.75 -30.69
C LEU A 48 -2.79 -11.46 -30.74
N ALA A 49 -3.42 -11.09 -29.63
CA ALA A 49 -4.16 -9.84 -29.49
C ALA A 49 -3.25 -8.60 -29.39
N GLY A 50 -1.93 -8.75 -29.32
CA GLY A 50 -0.98 -7.67 -29.13
C GLY A 50 -1.14 -6.95 -27.78
N VAL A 51 -1.73 -7.60 -26.77
CA VAL A 51 -1.94 -7.02 -25.44
C VAL A 51 -1.03 -7.67 -24.39
N SER A 52 -0.55 -6.83 -23.48
CA SER A 52 0.30 -7.28 -22.38
C SER A 52 -0.05 -6.53 -21.10
N GLY A 53 0.22 -7.15 -19.95
CA GLY A 53 0.11 -6.44 -18.68
C GLY A 53 1.14 -5.32 -18.59
N LYS A 54 0.76 -4.22 -17.93
CA LYS A 54 1.77 -3.22 -17.57
C LYS A 54 2.73 -3.84 -16.57
N GLY A 55 4.00 -3.98 -16.97
CA GLY A 55 5.08 -4.27 -16.04
C GLY A 55 5.11 -3.18 -14.95
N LYS A 56 5.46 -3.56 -13.72
CA LYS A 56 5.85 -2.56 -12.72
C LYS A 56 7.01 -1.77 -13.33
N GLY A 57 6.74 -0.59 -13.87
CA GLY A 57 7.78 0.38 -14.20
C GLY A 57 8.60 0.61 -12.93
N GLY A 58 9.87 1.04 -13.06
CA GLY A 58 10.74 1.26 -11.90
C GLY A 58 9.98 2.01 -10.81
N SER A 59 9.81 1.34 -9.66
CA SER A 59 9.13 1.92 -8.51
C SER A 59 10.02 3.00 -7.94
N PRO A 60 9.53 4.21 -7.67
CA PRO A 60 10.30 5.17 -6.89
C PRO A 60 10.63 4.57 -5.54
N ILE A 61 11.81 4.88 -5.03
CA ILE A 61 12.22 4.48 -3.69
C ILE A 61 11.40 5.31 -2.71
N THR A 62 10.47 4.68 -2.01
CA THR A 62 9.60 5.33 -1.02
C THR A 62 10.22 5.33 0.39
N THR A 63 11.15 4.42 0.66
CA THR A 63 11.82 4.32 1.95
C THR A 63 13.30 4.63 1.78
N ARG A 64 13.79 5.66 2.46
CA ARG A 64 15.21 5.91 2.66
C ARG A 64 15.57 5.44 4.05
N LYS A 65 16.55 4.56 4.16
CA LYS A 65 17.10 4.19 5.48
C LYS A 65 17.60 5.44 6.17
N ALA A 66 17.25 5.58 7.44
CA ALA A 66 17.82 6.61 8.29
C ALA A 66 19.33 6.35 8.46
N ASN A 67 20.13 7.41 8.49
CA ASN A 67 21.55 7.32 8.85
C ASN A 67 21.75 7.15 10.36
N VAL A 68 20.68 7.18 11.13
CA VAL A 68 20.69 7.05 12.60
C VAL A 68 20.04 5.70 12.94
N PRO A 69 20.58 4.95 13.91
CA PRO A 69 19.95 3.72 14.38
C PRO A 69 18.53 3.99 14.85
N ASP A 70 17.61 3.17 14.40
CA ASP A 70 16.24 3.21 14.90
C ASP A 70 16.18 2.38 16.20
N LEU A 71 16.00 3.06 17.32
CA LEU A 71 15.98 2.47 18.66
C LEU A 71 14.57 2.14 19.13
N ARG A 72 13.54 2.33 18.29
CA ARG A 72 12.17 1.99 18.66
C ARG A 72 12.04 0.46 18.80
N PRO A 73 11.37 -0.03 19.85
CA PRO A 73 11.13 -1.46 20.02
C PRO A 73 10.09 -1.97 19.01
N ASP A 74 10.11 -3.27 18.73
CA ASP A 74 8.99 -3.95 18.09
C ASP A 74 7.96 -4.32 19.19
N LEU A 75 6.90 -3.53 19.29
CA LEU A 75 5.79 -3.77 20.25
C LEU A 75 4.67 -4.61 19.63
N VAL A 76 4.77 -4.95 18.35
CA VAL A 76 3.72 -5.65 17.61
C VAL A 76 4.07 -7.13 17.40
N GLU A 77 5.38 -7.46 17.35
CA GLU A 77 5.89 -8.84 17.20
C GLU A 77 5.20 -9.61 16.07
N ARG A 78 4.93 -8.92 14.94
CA ARG A 78 4.18 -9.43 13.78
C ARG A 78 2.71 -9.75 14.05
N GLU A 79 2.19 -9.50 15.23
CA GLU A 79 0.77 -9.67 15.54
C GLU A 79 -0.02 -8.39 15.27
N PHE A 80 -0.38 -8.14 14.01
CA PHE A 80 -1.21 -7.00 13.61
C PHE A 80 -2.69 -7.21 13.98
N LYS A 81 -2.94 -7.31 15.29
CA LYS A 81 -4.27 -7.46 15.87
C LYS A 81 -4.49 -6.42 16.95
N ALA A 82 -5.67 -5.83 16.98
CA ALA A 82 -6.08 -4.89 18.00
C ALA A 82 -7.40 -5.36 18.63
N ARG A 83 -7.56 -5.14 19.95
CA ARG A 83 -8.78 -5.53 20.69
C ARG A 83 -9.89 -4.49 20.62
N GLY A 84 -9.63 -3.32 20.01
CA GLY A 84 -10.56 -2.23 19.86
C GLY A 84 -9.98 -1.12 18.99
N PRO A 85 -10.79 -0.13 18.62
CA PRO A 85 -10.33 1.01 17.83
C PRO A 85 -9.28 1.81 18.60
N ASN A 86 -8.38 2.46 17.88
CA ASN A 86 -7.32 3.31 18.41
C ASN A 86 -6.41 2.62 19.46
N LYS A 87 -6.12 1.31 19.27
CA LYS A 87 -5.14 0.58 20.08
C LYS A 87 -3.87 0.25 19.30
N LEU A 88 -3.98 0.10 17.99
CA LEU A 88 -2.82 -0.11 17.11
C LEU A 88 -3.06 0.62 15.78
N TRP A 89 -2.18 1.54 15.47
CA TRP A 89 -2.10 2.19 14.17
C TRP A 89 -0.89 1.68 13.40
N VAL A 90 -1.06 1.53 12.09
CA VAL A 90 0.03 1.26 11.15
C VAL A 90 0.13 2.43 10.19
N ALA A 91 1.34 2.97 10.04
CA ALA A 91 1.61 4.05 9.10
C ALA A 91 2.52 3.59 7.97
N ASP A 92 2.23 4.06 6.76
CA ASP A 92 3.03 3.76 5.57
C ASP A 92 3.00 4.96 4.61
N ILE A 93 3.99 4.98 3.71
CA ILE A 93 4.07 5.93 2.61
C ILE A 93 4.04 5.15 1.30
N THR A 94 3.05 5.44 0.47
CA THR A 94 2.96 4.91 -0.88
C THR A 94 3.05 6.03 -1.93
N TYR A 95 3.01 5.68 -3.18
CA TYR A 95 2.96 6.64 -4.27
C TYR A 95 1.94 6.22 -5.32
N VAL A 96 1.33 7.21 -5.93
CA VAL A 96 0.40 7.04 -7.03
C VAL A 96 0.98 7.72 -8.27
N ARG A 97 1.04 6.99 -9.38
CA ARG A 97 1.47 7.55 -10.65
C ARG A 97 0.31 8.32 -11.28
N THR A 98 0.53 9.60 -11.52
CA THR A 98 -0.42 10.48 -12.21
C THR A 98 0.10 10.88 -13.59
N ARG A 99 -0.71 11.61 -14.35
CA ARG A 99 -0.26 12.19 -15.64
C ARG A 99 0.87 13.22 -15.48
N LYS A 100 0.95 13.88 -14.32
CA LYS A 100 1.94 14.92 -14.01
C LYS A 100 3.16 14.41 -13.26
N GLY A 101 3.26 13.09 -13.01
CA GLY A 101 4.33 12.49 -12.22
C GLY A 101 3.81 11.65 -11.07
N PHE A 102 4.60 11.52 -10.01
CA PHE A 102 4.22 10.77 -8.82
C PHE A 102 3.63 11.69 -7.75
N VAL A 103 2.59 11.21 -7.09
CA VAL A 103 2.05 11.79 -5.85
C VAL A 103 2.34 10.83 -4.73
N TYR A 104 2.97 11.30 -3.68
CA TYR A 104 3.25 10.53 -2.47
C TYR A 104 2.12 10.69 -1.49
N THR A 105 1.72 9.60 -0.87
CA THR A 105 0.64 9.56 0.10
C THR A 105 1.17 8.92 1.37
N ALA A 106 1.15 9.64 2.48
CA ALA A 106 1.27 9.04 3.80
C ALA A 106 -0.13 8.75 4.34
N PHE A 107 -0.28 7.63 5.01
CA PHE A 107 -1.54 7.28 5.66
C PHE A 107 -1.29 6.54 6.97
N VAL A 108 -2.24 6.70 7.88
CA VAL A 108 -2.32 6.01 9.16
C VAL A 108 -3.60 5.18 9.16
N THR A 109 -3.47 3.90 9.36
CA THR A 109 -4.58 2.94 9.37
C THR A 109 -4.79 2.39 10.78
N ASP A 110 -6.01 2.45 11.28
CA ASP A 110 -6.39 1.74 12.50
C ASP A 110 -6.58 0.25 12.20
N VAL A 111 -5.81 -0.59 12.89
CA VAL A 111 -5.75 -2.04 12.63
C VAL A 111 -7.06 -2.73 12.96
N TYR A 112 -7.80 -2.26 13.96
CA TYR A 112 -9.07 -2.85 14.34
C TYR A 112 -10.17 -2.60 13.32
N SER A 113 -10.41 -1.35 12.99
CA SER A 113 -11.49 -0.94 12.09
C SER A 113 -11.11 -1.03 10.60
N ARG A 114 -9.83 -1.18 10.29
CA ARG A 114 -9.26 -1.11 8.92
C ARG A 114 -9.49 0.23 8.22
N ARG A 115 -9.83 1.27 8.97
CA ARG A 115 -10.07 2.61 8.42
C ARG A 115 -8.77 3.40 8.37
N ILE A 116 -8.61 4.18 7.32
CA ILE A 116 -7.58 5.22 7.27
C ILE A 116 -8.08 6.36 8.16
N VAL A 117 -7.37 6.59 9.28
CA VAL A 117 -7.71 7.60 10.28
C VAL A 117 -6.96 8.91 10.07
N GLY A 118 -5.88 8.88 9.29
CA GLY A 118 -5.16 10.08 8.87
C GLY A 118 -4.42 9.86 7.56
N TRP A 119 -4.36 10.89 6.72
CA TRP A 119 -3.68 10.85 5.44
C TRP A 119 -3.17 12.23 5.02
N ALA A 120 -2.16 12.24 4.17
CA ALA A 120 -1.65 13.45 3.53
C ALA A 120 -1.07 13.13 2.16
N LEU A 121 -1.08 14.13 1.26
CA LEU A 121 -0.56 14.03 -0.10
C LEU A 121 0.56 15.05 -0.31
N SER A 122 1.56 14.66 -1.11
CA SER A 122 2.62 15.56 -1.57
C SER A 122 3.09 15.16 -2.96
N ASP A 123 3.50 16.11 -3.76
CA ASP A 123 4.21 15.89 -5.03
C ASP A 123 5.70 15.57 -4.83
N SER A 124 6.20 15.70 -3.61
CA SER A 124 7.59 15.46 -3.24
C SER A 124 7.72 14.58 -2.00
N MET A 125 8.60 13.58 -2.09
CA MET A 125 9.00 12.76 -0.94
C MET A 125 9.96 13.46 0.03
N ARG A 126 10.49 14.62 -0.35
CA ARG A 126 11.43 15.39 0.50
C ARG A 126 10.76 16.10 1.66
N THR A 127 9.43 16.06 1.69
CA THR A 127 8.65 16.72 2.74
C THR A 127 8.58 15.81 3.97
N GLU A 128 9.49 16.00 4.92
CA GLU A 128 9.43 15.36 6.26
C GLU A 128 8.08 15.60 6.95
N ALA A 129 7.38 16.65 6.55
CA ALA A 129 6.05 16.99 7.03
C ALA A 129 4.95 16.03 6.57
N LEU A 130 5.16 15.24 5.48
CA LEU A 130 4.09 14.41 4.91
C LEU A 130 3.51 13.39 5.90
N PRO A 131 4.32 12.49 6.53
CA PRO A 131 3.79 11.58 7.53
C PRO A 131 3.34 12.29 8.81
N LEU A 132 3.94 13.42 9.17
CA LEU A 132 3.52 14.22 10.32
C LEU A 132 2.12 14.82 10.12
N GLN A 133 1.78 15.27 8.91
CA GLN A 133 0.43 15.74 8.59
C GLN A 133 -0.61 14.61 8.73
N ALA A 134 -0.30 13.42 8.21
CA ALA A 134 -1.17 12.24 8.36
C ALA A 134 -1.35 11.88 9.84
N LEU A 135 -0.28 11.88 10.63
CA LEU A 135 -0.32 11.63 12.07
C LEU A 135 -1.18 12.68 12.80
N ASN A 136 -1.00 13.96 12.52
CA ASN A 136 -1.77 15.02 13.15
C ASN A 136 -3.28 14.88 12.89
N GLN A 137 -3.65 14.53 11.65
CA GLN A 137 -5.05 14.27 11.33
C GLN A 137 -5.59 13.06 12.10
N ALA A 138 -4.82 11.96 12.15
CA ALA A 138 -5.20 10.76 12.89
C ALA A 138 -5.42 11.05 14.38
N ILE A 139 -4.53 11.81 15.00
CA ILE A 139 -4.64 12.23 16.41
C ILE A 139 -5.92 13.03 16.66
N VAL A 140 -6.22 14.00 15.80
CA VAL A 140 -7.46 14.80 15.93
C VAL A 140 -8.70 13.92 15.79
N CYS A 141 -8.69 12.93 14.90
CA CYS A 141 -9.83 12.03 14.67
C CYS A 141 -10.00 10.98 15.79
N ALA A 142 -8.97 10.73 16.60
CA ALA A 142 -8.99 9.64 17.57
C ALA A 142 -9.76 9.96 18.85
N GLU A 143 -9.94 11.24 19.18
CA GLU A 143 -10.49 11.76 20.46
C GLU A 143 -9.63 11.35 21.67
N GLU A 144 -9.23 10.06 21.76
CA GLU A 144 -8.37 9.53 22.81
C GLU A 144 -7.29 8.62 22.23
N THR A 145 -6.04 8.76 22.73
CA THR A 145 -4.85 8.01 22.29
C THR A 145 -4.18 7.20 23.39
N THR A 146 -4.81 7.09 24.56
CA THR A 146 -4.25 6.34 25.71
C THR A 146 -4.02 4.88 25.38
N GLY A 147 -2.75 4.44 25.53
CA GLY A 147 -2.33 3.07 25.27
C GLY A 147 -2.29 2.70 23.78
N LEU A 148 -2.32 3.69 22.89
CA LEU A 148 -2.18 3.50 21.47
C LEU A 148 -0.72 3.21 21.09
N ILE A 149 -0.52 2.19 20.27
CA ILE A 149 0.76 1.87 19.62
C ILE A 149 0.71 2.37 18.18
N HIS A 150 1.71 3.14 17.79
CA HIS A 150 1.92 3.57 16.41
C HIS A 150 3.10 2.81 15.81
N HIS A 151 2.85 1.97 14.84
CA HIS A 151 3.83 1.11 14.20
C HIS A 151 4.11 1.58 12.76
N SER A 152 5.39 1.71 12.41
CA SER A 152 5.82 2.13 11.09
C SER A 152 7.10 1.40 10.68
N ASP A 153 7.49 1.52 9.42
CA ASP A 153 8.79 1.03 8.94
C ASP A 153 9.97 1.86 9.48
N HIS A 154 11.19 1.47 9.11
CA HIS A 154 12.44 2.17 9.42
C HIS A 154 12.72 3.39 8.52
N GLY A 155 11.72 3.95 7.87
CA GLY A 155 11.86 5.14 7.04
C GLY A 155 12.38 6.33 7.83
N SER A 156 13.30 7.09 7.22
CA SER A 156 13.93 8.27 7.87
C SER A 156 12.91 9.29 8.38
N GLN A 157 11.74 9.35 7.75
CA GLN A 157 10.65 10.25 8.14
C GLN A 157 10.06 9.88 9.50
N TYR A 158 9.96 8.58 9.82
CA TYR A 158 9.38 8.05 11.06
C TYR A 158 10.36 8.05 12.24
N VAL A 159 11.68 8.10 11.97
CA VAL A 159 12.72 8.22 12.99
C VAL A 159 13.06 9.68 13.32
N SER A 160 12.46 10.65 12.64
CA SER A 160 12.71 12.07 12.88
C SER A 160 12.32 12.47 14.31
N VAL A 161 13.09 13.36 14.90
CA VAL A 161 12.86 13.86 16.27
C VAL A 161 11.46 14.47 16.40
N VAL A 162 11.06 15.27 15.40
CA VAL A 162 9.76 15.96 15.40
C VAL A 162 8.60 14.97 15.39
N TYR A 163 8.71 13.90 14.59
CA TYR A 163 7.69 12.87 14.52
C TYR A 163 7.51 12.12 15.85
N ASN A 164 8.63 11.70 16.45
CA ASN A 164 8.62 10.99 17.73
C ASN A 164 8.21 11.88 18.91
N GLN A 165 8.59 13.15 18.91
CA GLN A 165 8.09 14.12 19.88
C GLN A 165 6.56 14.26 19.78
N ARG A 166 6.00 14.26 18.57
CA ARG A 166 4.56 14.34 18.39
C ARG A 166 3.83 13.13 18.95
N LEU A 167 4.36 11.90 18.74
CA LEU A 167 3.82 10.69 19.35
C LEU A 167 3.87 10.79 20.88
N SER A 168 5.01 11.17 21.45
CA SER A 168 5.18 11.32 22.90
C SER A 168 4.25 12.34 23.53
N GLN A 169 4.00 13.48 22.87
CA GLN A 169 3.08 14.51 23.35
C GLN A 169 1.66 13.99 23.54
N HIS A 170 1.27 12.94 22.80
CA HIS A 170 -0.06 12.34 22.86
C HIS A 170 -0.06 10.98 23.54
N GLY A 171 1.02 10.62 24.27
CA GLY A 171 1.11 9.34 24.97
C GLY A 171 1.07 8.11 24.07
N ILE A 172 1.42 8.28 22.79
CA ILE A 172 1.42 7.21 21.78
C ILE A 172 2.78 6.51 21.79
N ALA A 173 2.78 5.19 21.98
CA ALA A 173 3.98 4.38 21.95
C ALA A 173 4.46 4.17 20.52
N ALA A 174 5.71 4.56 20.22
CA ALA A 174 6.32 4.32 18.91
C ALA A 174 6.85 2.88 18.81
N SER A 175 6.54 2.21 17.71
CA SER A 175 6.97 0.84 17.41
C SER A 175 7.50 0.73 15.98
N THR A 176 8.43 -0.21 15.77
CA THR A 176 8.94 -0.54 14.44
C THR A 176 9.20 -2.03 14.33
N GLY A 177 9.09 -2.60 13.12
CA GLY A 177 9.39 -4.02 12.89
C GLY A 177 10.88 -4.29 12.77
N THR A 178 11.26 -5.55 12.75
CA THR A 178 12.64 -5.98 12.51
C THR A 178 13.04 -5.73 11.06
N VAL A 179 14.31 -5.37 10.84
CA VAL A 179 14.86 -5.09 9.50
C VAL A 179 14.71 -6.34 8.61
N GLY A 180 13.98 -6.20 7.50
CA GLY A 180 13.79 -7.27 6.51
C GLY A 180 12.40 -7.93 6.51
N ASP A 181 11.47 -7.48 7.32
CA ASP A 181 10.10 -7.99 7.34
C ASP A 181 9.27 -7.49 6.15
N SER A 182 8.99 -8.40 5.20
CA SER A 182 8.09 -8.14 4.07
C SER A 182 6.60 -8.21 4.44
N TYR A 183 6.23 -8.45 5.69
CA TYR A 183 4.84 -8.49 6.17
C TYR A 183 4.14 -7.12 6.13
N TYR A 184 4.91 -6.03 6.20
CA TYR A 184 4.40 -4.66 6.05
C TYR A 184 3.71 -4.43 4.72
N ASN A 185 4.28 -4.96 3.64
CA ASN A 185 3.72 -4.81 2.30
C ASN A 185 2.38 -5.53 2.15
N ALA A 186 2.17 -6.63 2.86
CA ALA A 186 0.94 -7.42 2.74
C ALA A 186 -0.29 -6.71 3.36
N LEU A 187 -0.12 -5.96 4.44
CA LEU A 187 -1.23 -5.20 5.06
C LEU A 187 -1.54 -3.94 4.24
N ALA A 188 -0.53 -3.23 3.78
CA ALA A 188 -0.67 -2.08 2.90
C ALA A 188 -1.22 -2.48 1.51
N GLU A 189 -0.83 -3.64 0.98
CA GLU A 189 -1.34 -4.18 -0.28
C GLU A 189 -2.81 -4.63 -0.17
N ASN A 190 -3.25 -5.11 1.00
CA ASN A 190 -4.66 -5.46 1.25
C ASN A 190 -5.59 -4.24 1.41
N VAL A 191 -5.06 -3.09 1.82
CA VAL A 191 -5.82 -1.83 1.89
C VAL A 191 -5.91 -1.17 0.50
N ASN A 192 -4.92 -1.39 -0.37
CA ASN A 192 -4.81 -0.79 -1.69
C ASN A 192 -5.20 -1.74 -2.84
N GLY A 193 -5.59 -2.98 -2.56
CA GLY A 193 -6.04 -3.94 -3.55
C GLY A 193 -7.57 -3.94 -3.69
N PRO A 194 -8.10 -3.94 -4.92
CA PRO A 194 -9.54 -4.16 -5.08
C PRO A 194 -9.90 -5.57 -4.61
N SER A 195 -10.93 -5.63 -3.80
CA SER A 195 -11.69 -6.84 -3.46
C SER A 195 -12.15 -7.56 -4.73
#